data_1e6a5a6d6783e0d823523133cd5c939c
#
_entry.id   1e6a5a6d6783e0d823523133cd5c939c
#
_cell.length_a   1.000
_cell.length_b   1.000
_cell.length_c   1.000
_cell.angle_alpha   90.00
_cell.angle_beta   90.00
_cell.angle_gamma   90.00
#
_symmetry.space_group_name_H-M   'P 1'
#
loop_
_entity.id
_entity.type
_entity.pdbx_description
1 polymer ?
#
loop_
_entity_poly.entity_id
_entity_poly.type
_entity_poly.pdbx_seq_one_letter_code
_entity_poly.pdbx_strand_id
1 'polypeptide(L)'
;SYMLYAKKLRYITDDGTRYLSDIKVFPCNCEICSKYTPDEFAQLEETLKINELAVHNLYAIKLEVDKVKQAIHEGRLWEYVIKKARAHPKLFEMIEVMTENYEFLGLSTPKFKEKAIFLYSKEDQYRPEVQSFHKIVRKFKSKKKKLLITKESVTKPGYLSQQYLSLKKKVKDFESFQVCQYNPHLGLIPIEISDIFPAAHHETSRINYDPKE
;
A
#
# COMPACT_ATOMS: atom_id res chain seq x y z
N SER A 1 -2.69 -26.58 2.12
CA SER A 1 -1.71 -26.95 3.16
C SER A 1 -0.35 -27.24 2.54
N TYR A 2 0.74 -26.87 3.20
CA TYR A 2 2.13 -27.02 2.74
C TYR A 2 2.46 -28.46 2.29
N MET A 3 2.00 -29.47 3.02
CA MET A 3 2.20 -30.89 2.71
C MET A 3 1.46 -31.31 1.42
N LEU A 4 0.24 -30.80 1.20
CA LEU A 4 -0.51 -31.09 -0.03
C LEU A 4 0.19 -30.53 -1.26
N TYR A 5 0.76 -29.32 -1.15
CA TYR A 5 1.56 -28.73 -2.22
C TYR A 5 2.85 -29.55 -2.46
N ALA A 6 3.52 -29.99 -1.41
CA ALA A 6 4.72 -30.82 -1.52
C ALA A 6 4.44 -32.15 -2.23
N LYS A 7 3.36 -32.84 -1.88
CA LYS A 7 2.92 -34.08 -2.56
C LYS A 7 2.60 -33.88 -4.05
N LYS A 8 2.25 -32.65 -4.44
CA LYS A 8 2.02 -32.25 -5.85
C LYS A 8 3.26 -31.63 -6.49
N LEU A 9 4.42 -31.76 -5.87
CA LEU A 9 5.69 -31.15 -6.29
C LEU A 9 5.55 -29.65 -6.59
N ARG A 10 4.79 -28.94 -5.73
CA ARG A 10 4.61 -27.48 -5.80
C ARG A 10 5.49 -26.79 -4.78
N TYR A 11 6.39 -25.95 -5.26
CA TYR A 11 7.29 -25.11 -4.50
C TYR A 11 6.63 -23.75 -4.24
N ILE A 12 6.55 -23.31 -2.99
CA ILE A 12 5.96 -22.02 -2.60
C ILE A 12 7.05 -20.94 -2.70
N THR A 13 6.74 -19.86 -3.43
CA THR A 13 7.57 -18.66 -3.56
C THR A 13 6.88 -17.47 -2.93
N ASP A 14 7.57 -16.33 -2.89
CA ASP A 14 7.00 -15.03 -2.49
C ASP A 14 5.79 -14.61 -3.37
N ASP A 15 5.77 -15.06 -4.64
CA ASP A 15 4.80 -14.66 -5.65
C ASP A 15 3.79 -15.76 -5.99
N GLY A 16 3.69 -16.80 -5.16
CA GLY A 16 2.76 -17.90 -5.36
C GLY A 16 3.44 -19.27 -5.41
N THR A 17 2.88 -20.21 -6.16
CA THR A 17 3.42 -21.57 -6.26
C THR A 17 3.87 -21.89 -7.68
N ARG A 18 4.96 -22.64 -7.81
CA ARG A 18 5.49 -23.11 -9.10
C ARG A 18 5.64 -24.63 -9.07
N TYR A 19 5.66 -25.28 -10.22
CA TYR A 19 6.11 -26.67 -10.26
C TYR A 19 7.61 -26.71 -9.95
N LEU A 20 8.01 -27.74 -9.21
CA LEU A 20 9.41 -27.93 -8.86
C LEU A 20 10.30 -28.06 -10.11
N SER A 21 9.78 -28.69 -11.17
CA SER A 21 10.44 -28.80 -12.48
C SER A 21 10.78 -27.47 -13.15
N ASP A 22 10.04 -26.42 -12.81
CA ASP A 22 10.21 -25.08 -13.41
C ASP A 22 11.24 -24.24 -12.66
N ILE A 23 11.66 -24.68 -11.48
CA ILE A 23 12.62 -23.98 -10.64
C ILE A 23 14.04 -24.28 -11.12
N LYS A 24 14.71 -23.25 -11.63
CA LYS A 24 16.12 -23.32 -12.08
C LYS A 24 17.11 -22.77 -11.05
N VAL A 25 16.61 -21.91 -10.16
CA VAL A 25 17.37 -21.35 -9.05
C VAL A 25 16.42 -21.26 -7.84
N PHE A 26 16.86 -21.70 -6.67
CA PHE A 26 16.09 -21.51 -5.45
C PHE A 26 16.18 -20.05 -4.99
N PRO A 27 15.06 -19.27 -5.03
CA PRO A 27 15.07 -17.88 -4.59
C PRO A 27 14.88 -17.75 -3.05
N CYS A 28 15.31 -18.72 -2.29
CA CYS A 28 15.08 -18.85 -0.86
C CYS A 28 16.35 -19.33 -0.16
N ASN A 29 16.61 -18.80 1.03
CA ASN A 29 17.78 -19.15 1.86
C ASN A 29 17.38 -20.01 3.07
N CYS A 30 16.27 -20.79 3.00
CA CYS A 30 15.96 -21.75 4.05
C CYS A 30 16.97 -22.89 4.06
N GLU A 31 16.96 -23.66 5.13
CA GLU A 31 17.89 -24.82 5.31
C GLU A 31 17.89 -25.73 4.09
N ILE A 32 16.72 -26.03 3.53
CA ILE A 32 16.58 -26.94 2.37
C ILE A 32 17.20 -26.32 1.11
N CYS A 33 16.85 -25.07 0.80
CA CYS A 33 17.34 -24.40 -0.40
C CYS A 33 18.84 -24.05 -0.35
N SER A 34 19.40 -24.00 0.85
CA SER A 34 20.84 -23.81 1.06
C SER A 34 21.64 -25.13 0.98
N LYS A 35 20.94 -26.26 1.16
CA LYS A 35 21.55 -27.58 1.17
C LYS A 35 21.67 -28.19 -0.23
N TYR A 36 20.73 -27.89 -1.12
CA TYR A 36 20.64 -28.50 -2.44
C TYR A 36 20.61 -27.46 -3.54
N THR A 37 21.15 -27.78 -4.70
CA THR A 37 20.79 -27.15 -5.96
C THR A 37 19.45 -27.71 -6.47
N PRO A 38 18.74 -27.02 -7.38
CA PRO A 38 17.52 -27.56 -7.99
C PRO A 38 17.70 -28.92 -8.68
N ASP A 39 18.85 -29.14 -9.34
CA ASP A 39 19.17 -30.39 -10.02
C ASP A 39 19.42 -31.54 -9.02
N GLU A 40 20.18 -31.30 -7.97
CA GLU A 40 20.38 -32.28 -6.89
C GLU A 40 19.07 -32.63 -6.20
N PHE A 41 18.22 -31.58 -5.95
CA PHE A 41 16.91 -31.76 -5.33
C PHE A 41 15.98 -32.61 -6.22
N ALA A 42 16.01 -32.41 -7.53
CA ALA A 42 15.22 -33.18 -8.47
C ALA A 42 15.56 -34.67 -8.48
N GLN A 43 16.82 -35.01 -8.15
CA GLN A 43 17.34 -36.41 -8.11
C GLN A 43 17.10 -37.13 -6.78
N LEU A 44 16.60 -36.43 -5.74
CA LEU A 44 16.29 -37.06 -4.46
C LEU A 44 15.24 -38.17 -4.62
N GLU A 45 15.31 -39.16 -3.74
CA GLU A 45 14.26 -40.16 -3.61
C GLU A 45 12.91 -39.50 -3.33
N GLU A 46 11.82 -40.02 -3.88
CA GLU A 46 10.52 -39.37 -3.92
C GLU A 46 9.99 -38.96 -2.54
N THR A 47 10.10 -39.87 -1.56
CA THR A 47 9.63 -39.62 -0.19
C THR A 47 10.43 -38.52 0.48
N LEU A 48 11.76 -38.56 0.31
CA LEU A 48 12.68 -37.53 0.83
C LEU A 48 12.39 -36.17 0.17
N LYS A 49 12.24 -36.15 -1.16
CA LYS A 49 11.90 -34.96 -1.94
C LYS A 49 10.63 -34.30 -1.44
N ILE A 50 9.55 -35.07 -1.21
CA ILE A 50 8.28 -34.56 -0.69
C ILE A 50 8.46 -34.00 0.73
N ASN A 51 9.18 -34.67 1.60
CA ASN A 51 9.41 -34.23 2.97
C ASN A 51 10.23 -32.92 3.02
N GLU A 52 11.34 -32.86 2.31
CA GLU A 52 12.20 -31.67 2.23
C GLU A 52 11.43 -30.48 1.61
N LEU A 53 10.64 -30.73 0.54
CA LEU A 53 9.79 -29.71 -0.06
C LEU A 53 8.69 -29.23 0.91
N ALA A 54 8.15 -30.11 1.74
CA ALA A 54 7.19 -29.74 2.77
C ALA A 54 7.81 -28.83 3.85
N VAL A 55 9.04 -29.10 4.26
CA VAL A 55 9.79 -28.23 5.19
C VAL A 55 10.04 -26.86 4.58
N HIS A 56 10.51 -26.79 3.33
CA HIS A 56 10.64 -25.52 2.61
C HIS A 56 9.30 -24.77 2.55
N ASN A 57 8.22 -25.44 2.14
CA ASN A 57 6.89 -24.80 2.02
C ASN A 57 6.38 -24.30 3.37
N LEU A 58 6.63 -25.00 4.46
CA LEU A 58 6.29 -24.55 5.81
C LEU A 58 7.08 -23.29 6.20
N TYR A 59 8.37 -23.27 5.90
CA TYR A 59 9.23 -22.11 6.11
C TYR A 59 8.71 -20.89 5.32
N ALA A 60 8.38 -21.07 4.03
CA ALA A 60 7.88 -20.00 3.19
C ALA A 60 6.56 -19.41 3.75
N ILE A 61 5.62 -20.26 4.21
CA ILE A 61 4.38 -19.81 4.84
C ILE A 61 4.66 -19.06 6.14
N LYS A 62 5.55 -19.58 6.99
CA LYS A 62 5.92 -18.91 8.24
C LYS A 62 6.51 -17.54 7.99
N LEU A 63 7.44 -17.44 7.05
CA LEU A 63 8.05 -16.17 6.67
C LEU A 63 7.02 -15.16 6.16
N GLU A 64 6.03 -15.61 5.37
CA GLU A 64 4.95 -14.75 4.89
C GLU A 64 4.09 -14.22 6.03
N VAL A 65 3.74 -15.08 7.00
CA VAL A 65 2.99 -14.65 8.20
C VAL A 65 3.79 -13.61 9.01
N ASP A 66 5.10 -13.81 9.15
CA ASP A 66 5.95 -12.85 9.88
C ASP A 66 6.04 -11.50 9.14
N LYS A 67 6.11 -11.50 7.80
CA LYS A 67 6.03 -10.27 6.98
C LYS A 67 4.70 -9.55 7.15
N VAL A 68 3.57 -10.27 7.18
CA VAL A 68 2.24 -9.68 7.43
C VAL A 68 2.19 -9.04 8.81
N LYS A 69 2.65 -9.73 9.85
CA LYS A 69 2.72 -9.18 11.22
C LYS A 69 3.55 -7.90 11.26
N GLN A 70 4.71 -7.89 10.62
CA GLN A 70 5.57 -6.71 10.55
C GLN A 70 4.86 -5.55 9.83
N ALA A 71 4.19 -5.82 8.71
CA ALA A 71 3.43 -4.81 7.99
C ALA A 71 2.29 -4.21 8.82
N ILE A 72 1.62 -5.02 9.67
CA ILE A 72 0.62 -4.54 10.63
C ILE A 72 1.26 -3.63 11.68
N HIS A 73 2.36 -4.05 12.30
CA HIS A 73 3.08 -3.25 13.29
C HIS A 73 3.59 -1.91 12.74
N GLU A 74 3.99 -1.90 11.48
CA GLU A 74 4.42 -0.67 10.79
C GLU A 74 3.26 0.21 10.32
N GLY A 75 2.01 -0.26 10.39
CA GLY A 75 0.85 0.42 9.83
C GLY A 75 0.81 0.42 8.29
N ARG A 76 1.53 -0.51 7.64
CA ARG A 76 1.72 -0.60 6.18
C ARG A 76 1.06 -1.83 5.56
N LEU A 77 0.02 -2.35 6.19
CA LEU A 77 -0.67 -3.54 5.67
C LEU A 77 -1.27 -3.31 4.27
N TRP A 78 -1.79 -2.11 4.00
CA TRP A 78 -2.31 -1.76 2.67
C TRP A 78 -1.24 -1.87 1.60
N GLU A 79 -0.10 -1.23 1.81
CA GLU A 79 1.05 -1.26 0.89
C GLU A 79 1.53 -2.70 0.66
N TYR A 80 1.55 -3.50 1.71
CA TYR A 80 1.93 -4.91 1.62
C TYR A 80 0.93 -5.71 0.76
N VAL A 81 -0.36 -5.53 0.98
CA VAL A 81 -1.43 -6.22 0.21
C VAL A 81 -1.37 -5.83 -1.27
N ILE A 82 -1.25 -4.54 -1.58
CA ILE A 82 -1.14 -4.06 -2.98
C ILE A 82 0.10 -4.67 -3.66
N LYS A 83 1.24 -4.69 -2.98
CA LYS A 83 2.47 -5.33 -3.48
C LYS A 83 2.24 -6.81 -3.80
N LYS A 84 1.62 -7.55 -2.89
CA LYS A 84 1.38 -9.00 -3.06
C LYS A 84 0.32 -9.29 -4.13
N ALA A 85 -0.69 -8.45 -4.24
CA ALA A 85 -1.72 -8.60 -5.27
C ALA A 85 -1.16 -8.52 -6.71
N ARG A 86 -0.07 -7.79 -6.91
CA ARG A 86 0.61 -7.68 -8.22
C ARG A 86 1.30 -8.98 -8.67
N ALA A 87 1.40 -9.97 -7.81
CA ALA A 87 1.96 -11.28 -8.19
C ALA A 87 1.08 -12.05 -9.19
N HIS A 88 -0.23 -11.76 -9.25
CA HIS A 88 -1.13 -12.43 -10.19
C HIS A 88 -2.35 -11.54 -10.53
N PRO A 89 -2.80 -11.47 -11.80
CA PRO A 89 -3.96 -10.65 -12.20
C PRO A 89 -5.22 -10.92 -11.37
N LYS A 90 -5.53 -12.19 -11.10
CA LYS A 90 -6.68 -12.55 -10.26
C LYS A 90 -6.58 -12.11 -8.80
N LEU A 91 -5.37 -11.99 -8.25
CA LEU A 91 -5.17 -11.39 -6.94
C LEU A 91 -5.38 -9.87 -7.00
N PHE A 92 -4.99 -9.25 -8.12
CA PHE A 92 -5.18 -7.82 -8.29
C PHE A 92 -6.67 -7.45 -8.43
N GLU A 93 -7.49 -8.28 -9.09
CA GLU A 93 -8.95 -8.13 -9.13
C GLU A 93 -9.59 -8.10 -7.72
N MET A 94 -8.99 -8.77 -6.73
CA MET A 94 -9.46 -8.70 -5.33
C MET A 94 -9.33 -7.29 -4.74
N ILE A 95 -8.42 -6.46 -5.26
CA ILE A 95 -8.29 -5.08 -4.80
C ILE A 95 -9.56 -4.29 -5.13
N GLU A 96 -10.20 -4.55 -6.28
CA GLU A 96 -11.48 -3.94 -6.65
C GLU A 96 -12.56 -4.27 -5.59
N VAL A 97 -12.68 -5.56 -5.22
CA VAL A 97 -13.60 -5.99 -4.16
C VAL A 97 -13.31 -5.31 -2.83
N MET A 98 -12.03 -5.16 -2.47
CA MET A 98 -11.63 -4.43 -1.25
C MET A 98 -12.04 -2.96 -1.34
N THR A 99 -11.88 -2.32 -2.51
CA THR A 99 -12.24 -0.91 -2.70
C THR A 99 -13.75 -0.69 -2.61
N GLU A 100 -14.56 -1.62 -3.07
CA GLU A 100 -16.02 -1.58 -2.92
C GLU A 100 -16.46 -1.71 -1.45
N ASN A 101 -15.67 -2.41 -0.64
CA ASN A 101 -15.94 -2.69 0.78
C ASN A 101 -15.13 -1.81 1.75
N TYR A 102 -14.69 -0.63 1.31
CA TYR A 102 -13.82 0.25 2.12
C TYR A 102 -14.44 0.65 3.48
N GLU A 103 -15.75 0.71 3.60
CA GLU A 103 -16.42 1.03 4.88
C GLU A 103 -16.19 -0.07 5.91
N PHE A 104 -16.30 -1.34 5.50
CA PHE A 104 -16.00 -2.48 6.36
C PHE A 104 -14.53 -2.47 6.79
N LEU A 105 -13.60 -2.22 5.86
CA LEU A 105 -12.18 -2.10 6.17
C LEU A 105 -11.91 -0.94 7.15
N GLY A 106 -12.68 0.14 7.04
CA GLY A 106 -12.58 1.31 7.92
C GLY A 106 -12.93 1.03 9.38
N LEU A 107 -13.70 -0.03 9.69
CA LEU A 107 -14.07 -0.38 11.06
C LEU A 107 -12.87 -0.78 11.92
N SER A 108 -11.87 -1.42 11.30
CA SER A 108 -10.64 -1.90 11.98
C SER A 108 -9.41 -1.06 11.64
N THR A 109 -9.54 -0.05 10.78
CA THR A 109 -8.41 0.81 10.41
C THR A 109 -8.21 1.92 11.45
N PRO A 110 -7.02 2.09 12.01
CA PRO A 110 -6.72 3.17 12.94
C PRO A 110 -6.98 4.54 12.29
N LYS A 111 -7.61 5.45 13.06
CA LYS A 111 -7.88 6.82 12.61
C LYS A 111 -6.63 7.69 12.49
N PHE A 112 -5.56 7.27 13.10
CA PHE A 112 -4.26 7.92 13.10
C PHE A 112 -3.16 6.85 13.06
N LYS A 113 -2.03 7.16 12.42
CA LYS A 113 -0.83 6.32 12.38
C LYS A 113 0.40 7.16 12.67
N GLU A 114 1.35 6.61 13.41
CA GLU A 114 2.62 7.28 13.73
C GLU A 114 3.47 7.51 12.48
N LYS A 115 3.42 6.58 11.53
CA LYS A 115 4.16 6.66 10.27
C LYS A 115 3.29 7.20 9.14
N ALA A 116 3.88 7.96 8.26
CA ALA A 116 3.23 8.44 7.05
C ALA A 116 2.72 7.28 6.19
N ILE A 117 1.52 7.43 5.63
CA ILE A 117 1.03 6.50 4.61
C ILE A 117 1.64 6.83 3.26
N PHE A 118 1.82 5.82 2.42
CA PHE A 118 2.31 5.99 1.07
C PHE A 118 1.16 5.90 0.06
N LEU A 119 1.17 6.83 -0.88
CA LEU A 119 0.18 6.95 -1.95
C LEU A 119 0.93 6.85 -3.30
N TYR A 120 0.77 5.74 -4.00
CA TYR A 120 1.52 5.42 -5.22
C TYR A 120 0.66 5.45 -6.48
N SER A 121 -0.57 4.97 -6.38
CA SER A 121 -1.41 4.65 -7.52
C SER A 121 -2.88 4.96 -7.24
N LYS A 122 -3.72 4.91 -8.27
CA LYS A 122 -5.15 5.24 -8.14
C LYS A 122 -5.90 4.37 -7.12
N GLU A 123 -5.44 3.15 -6.88
CA GLU A 123 -6.03 2.26 -5.88
C GLU A 123 -5.92 2.84 -4.46
N ASP A 124 -4.89 3.64 -4.19
CA ASP A 124 -4.67 4.23 -2.87
C ASP A 124 -5.74 5.27 -2.48
N GLN A 125 -6.49 5.82 -3.44
CA GLN A 125 -7.64 6.68 -3.12
C GLN A 125 -8.73 5.93 -2.35
N TYR A 126 -8.79 4.60 -2.47
CA TYR A 126 -9.79 3.75 -1.79
C TYR A 126 -9.31 3.25 -0.42
N ARG A 127 -8.11 3.61 0.01
CA ARG A 127 -7.66 3.31 1.37
C ARG A 127 -8.67 3.83 2.38
N PRO A 128 -8.97 3.07 3.46
CA PRO A 128 -9.91 3.53 4.48
C PRO A 128 -9.55 4.89 5.08
N GLU A 129 -8.25 5.18 5.25
CA GLU A 129 -7.76 6.47 5.77
C GLU A 129 -8.09 7.62 4.81
N VAL A 130 -7.88 7.42 3.50
CA VAL A 130 -8.18 8.41 2.46
C VAL A 130 -9.68 8.63 2.35
N GLN A 131 -10.48 7.55 2.34
CA GLN A 131 -11.94 7.65 2.30
C GLN A 131 -12.52 8.35 3.54
N SER A 132 -11.92 8.10 4.71
CA SER A 132 -12.30 8.81 5.94
C SER A 132 -12.02 10.30 5.84
N PHE A 133 -10.88 10.69 5.27
CA PHE A 133 -10.54 12.08 5.03
C PHE A 133 -11.48 12.73 4.00
N HIS A 134 -11.81 12.04 2.90
CA HIS A 134 -12.79 12.53 1.93
C HIS A 134 -14.15 12.80 2.57
N LYS A 135 -14.58 11.99 3.55
CA LYS A 135 -15.83 12.26 4.32
C LYS A 135 -15.72 13.57 5.13
N ILE A 136 -14.53 13.87 5.66
CA ILE A 136 -14.27 15.13 6.38
C ILE A 136 -14.32 16.31 5.41
N VAL A 137 -13.61 16.21 4.27
CA VAL A 137 -13.57 17.25 3.24
C VAL A 137 -14.98 17.58 2.72
N ARG A 138 -15.81 16.56 2.44
CA ARG A 138 -17.20 16.78 1.99
C ARG A 138 -18.08 17.50 3.02
N LYS A 139 -17.77 17.40 4.30
CA LYS A 139 -18.48 18.11 5.37
C LYS A 139 -17.94 19.51 5.59
N PHE A 140 -16.78 19.83 5.09
CA PHE A 140 -16.17 21.15 5.23
C PHE A 140 -17.02 22.21 4.52
N LYS A 141 -17.30 23.30 5.20
CA LYS A 141 -18.09 24.42 4.69
C LYS A 141 -17.24 25.69 4.73
N SER A 142 -16.87 26.19 3.57
CA SER A 142 -16.24 27.50 3.48
C SER A 142 -17.28 28.62 3.54
N LYS A 143 -16.95 29.69 4.26
CA LYS A 143 -17.68 30.95 4.25
C LYS A 143 -17.16 31.92 3.17
N LYS A 144 -16.08 31.57 2.49
CA LYS A 144 -15.39 32.41 1.52
C LYS A 144 -15.98 32.20 0.12
N LYS A 145 -16.04 33.27 -0.68
CA LYS A 145 -16.66 33.22 -2.01
C LYS A 145 -15.67 32.98 -3.15
N LYS A 146 -14.36 33.09 -2.87
CA LYS A 146 -13.29 32.93 -3.85
C LYS A 146 -12.47 31.69 -3.48
N LEU A 147 -12.03 30.92 -4.48
CA LEU A 147 -11.20 29.75 -4.30
C LEU A 147 -9.79 30.00 -4.87
N LEU A 148 -8.76 29.68 -4.11
CA LEU A 148 -7.38 29.68 -4.54
C LEU A 148 -6.83 28.26 -4.43
N ILE A 149 -6.52 27.64 -5.57
CA ILE A 149 -5.98 26.30 -5.61
C ILE A 149 -4.47 26.39 -5.84
N THR A 150 -3.71 25.67 -5.02
CA THR A 150 -2.27 25.54 -5.15
C THR A 150 -1.86 24.07 -5.23
N LYS A 151 -0.69 23.83 -5.76
CA LYS A 151 -0.07 22.51 -5.62
C LYS A 151 0.20 22.23 -4.14
N GLU A 152 0.06 20.97 -3.74
CA GLU A 152 0.44 20.55 -2.40
C GLU A 152 1.91 20.84 -2.10
N SER A 153 2.17 21.35 -0.90
CA SER A 153 3.53 21.61 -0.40
C SER A 153 4.18 20.35 0.18
N VAL A 154 5.51 20.30 0.14
CA VAL A 154 6.27 19.24 0.83
C VAL A 154 6.14 19.38 2.35
N THR A 155 6.17 20.62 2.85
CA THR A 155 5.97 20.90 4.28
C THR A 155 4.53 20.67 4.67
N LYS A 156 4.32 19.90 5.72
CA LYS A 156 3.00 19.56 6.27
C LYS A 156 2.95 19.91 7.77
N PRO A 157 1.82 20.39 8.27
CA PRO A 157 0.61 20.78 7.51
C PRO A 157 0.86 21.96 6.58
N GLY A 158 0.02 22.08 5.53
CA GLY A 158 0.24 22.99 4.41
C GLY A 158 0.33 24.48 4.79
N TYR A 159 -0.36 24.92 5.86
CA TYR A 159 -0.33 26.31 6.32
C TYR A 159 1.04 26.73 6.91
N LEU A 160 1.92 25.78 7.25
CA LEU A 160 3.30 26.06 7.68
C LEU A 160 4.28 26.19 6.51
N SER A 161 3.85 25.91 5.29
CA SER A 161 4.74 25.92 4.13
C SER A 161 5.14 27.34 3.71
N GLN A 162 6.39 27.49 3.26
CA GLN A 162 6.88 28.75 2.70
C GLN A 162 6.04 29.23 1.51
N GLN A 163 5.52 28.28 0.71
CA GLN A 163 4.61 28.55 -0.39
C GLN A 163 3.36 29.26 0.10
N TYR A 164 2.66 28.72 1.11
CA TYR A 164 1.46 29.32 1.68
C TYR A 164 1.75 30.70 2.30
N LEU A 165 2.82 30.80 3.10
CA LEU A 165 3.23 32.06 3.73
C LEU A 165 3.58 33.15 2.70
N SER A 166 4.22 32.76 1.60
CA SER A 166 4.52 33.68 0.48
C SER A 166 3.27 34.14 -0.24
N LEU A 167 2.31 33.23 -0.51
CA LEU A 167 1.04 33.57 -1.12
C LEU A 167 0.23 34.53 -0.24
N LYS A 168 0.21 34.30 1.07
CA LYS A 168 -0.45 35.18 2.04
C LYS A 168 0.08 36.62 1.99
N LYS A 169 1.37 36.78 1.70
CA LYS A 169 2.00 38.11 1.58
C LYS A 169 1.77 38.78 0.21
N LYS A 170 1.65 37.99 -0.86
CA LYS A 170 1.61 38.48 -2.24
C LYS A 170 0.19 38.70 -2.79
N VAL A 171 -0.76 37.92 -2.32
CA VAL A 171 -2.13 37.97 -2.83
C VAL A 171 -2.92 39.06 -2.10
N LYS A 172 -3.41 40.06 -2.85
CA LYS A 172 -4.27 41.10 -2.28
C LYS A 172 -5.60 40.47 -1.82
N ASP A 173 -6.11 40.92 -0.68
CA ASP A 173 -7.35 40.40 -0.07
C ASP A 173 -7.32 38.88 0.18
N PHE A 174 -6.16 38.34 0.51
CA PHE A 174 -5.93 36.89 0.71
C PHE A 174 -6.98 36.24 1.61
N GLU A 175 -7.43 36.93 2.65
CA GLU A 175 -8.44 36.41 3.59
C GLU A 175 -9.82 36.21 2.95
N SER A 176 -10.08 36.77 1.74
CA SER A 176 -11.32 36.54 0.99
C SER A 176 -11.33 35.18 0.25
N PHE A 177 -10.19 34.52 0.15
CA PHE A 177 -10.03 33.26 -0.57
C PHE A 177 -10.14 32.07 0.36
N GLN A 178 -10.85 31.04 -0.07
CA GLN A 178 -10.66 29.67 0.42
C GLN A 178 -9.42 29.12 -0.26
N VAL A 179 -8.39 28.87 0.53
CA VAL A 179 -7.16 28.26 0.01
C VAL A 179 -7.28 26.75 0.12
N CYS A 180 -7.02 26.06 -0.99
CA CYS A 180 -6.95 24.61 -1.04
C CYS A 180 -5.64 24.18 -1.70
N GLN A 181 -5.05 23.12 -1.18
CA GLN A 181 -3.95 22.41 -1.83
C GLN A 181 -4.48 21.20 -2.58
N TYR A 182 -3.96 20.93 -3.77
CA TYR A 182 -4.34 19.78 -4.57
C TYR A 182 -3.36 18.63 -4.41
N ASN A 183 -3.91 17.48 -4.06
CA ASN A 183 -3.20 16.19 -4.06
C ASN A 183 -4.00 15.18 -4.91
N PRO A 184 -3.36 14.37 -5.78
CA PRO A 184 -4.05 13.43 -6.67
C PRO A 184 -4.94 12.40 -5.95
N HIS A 185 -4.58 11.98 -4.76
CA HIS A 185 -5.31 10.97 -3.99
C HIS A 185 -6.29 11.58 -2.98
N LEU A 186 -5.91 12.69 -2.35
CA LEU A 186 -6.69 13.35 -1.32
C LEU A 186 -7.65 14.42 -1.88
N GLY A 187 -7.48 14.79 -3.16
CA GLY A 187 -8.27 15.82 -3.81
C GLY A 187 -7.89 17.23 -3.36
N LEU A 188 -8.88 18.11 -3.26
CA LEU A 188 -8.70 19.47 -2.76
C LEU A 188 -8.71 19.47 -1.23
N ILE A 189 -7.59 19.83 -0.64
CA ILE A 189 -7.37 19.89 0.81
C ILE A 189 -7.54 21.34 1.25
N PRO A 190 -8.65 21.72 1.91
CA PRO A 190 -8.75 23.02 2.55
C PRO A 190 -7.61 23.23 3.55
N ILE A 191 -6.99 24.39 3.51
CA ILE A 191 -5.80 24.67 4.32
C ILE A 191 -6.08 24.54 5.82
N GLU A 192 -7.30 24.82 6.24
CA GLU A 192 -7.78 24.78 7.63
C GLU A 192 -7.84 23.35 8.20
N ILE A 193 -7.89 22.34 7.34
CA ILE A 193 -7.94 20.93 7.74
C ILE A 193 -6.72 20.14 7.21
N SER A 194 -5.68 20.85 6.77
CA SER A 194 -4.45 20.25 6.26
C SER A 194 -3.60 19.56 7.35
N ASP A 195 -3.92 19.77 8.62
CA ASP A 195 -3.33 19.11 9.79
C ASP A 195 -4.04 17.80 10.18
N ILE A 196 -5.18 17.49 9.55
CA ILE A 196 -5.90 16.23 9.81
C ILE A 196 -5.22 15.07 9.05
N PHE A 197 -5.02 13.95 9.74
CA PHE A 197 -4.54 12.71 9.12
C PHE A 197 -5.56 12.22 8.06
N PRO A 198 -5.11 11.77 6.87
CA PRO A 198 -3.73 11.60 6.42
C PRO A 198 -3.11 12.82 5.73
N ALA A 199 -3.83 13.96 5.57
CA ALA A 199 -3.31 15.12 4.85
C ALA A 199 -2.02 15.68 5.49
N ALA A 200 -1.92 15.62 6.82
CA ALA A 200 -0.71 16.05 7.54
C ALA A 200 0.43 15.03 7.47
N HIS A 201 0.17 13.76 7.13
CA HIS A 201 1.15 12.70 7.32
C HIS A 201 1.07 11.62 6.23
N HIS A 202 1.46 11.98 5.03
CA HIS A 202 1.57 11.08 3.87
C HIS A 202 2.74 11.46 2.98
N GLU A 203 3.17 10.50 2.18
CA GLU A 203 4.08 10.69 1.07
C GLU A 203 3.39 10.24 -0.22
N THR A 204 3.43 11.10 -1.24
CA THR A 204 2.77 10.82 -2.53
C THR A 204 3.83 10.73 -3.63
N SER A 205 3.78 9.67 -4.43
CA SER A 205 4.58 9.58 -5.64
C SER A 205 4.16 10.68 -6.61
N ARG A 206 5.12 11.22 -7.37
CA ARG A 206 4.83 12.15 -8.46
C ARG A 206 4.21 11.37 -9.62
N ILE A 207 2.90 11.21 -9.60
CA ILE A 207 2.16 10.63 -10.72
C ILE A 207 1.66 11.80 -11.56
N ASN A 208 2.06 11.82 -12.83
CA ASN A 208 1.39 12.66 -13.82
C ASN A 208 0.08 11.93 -14.17
N TYR A 209 -1.00 12.26 -13.48
CA TYR A 209 -2.32 11.89 -13.98
C TYR A 209 -2.56 12.67 -15.26
N ASP A 210 -2.90 11.99 -16.34
CA ASP A 210 -3.44 12.66 -17.52
C ASP A 210 -4.79 13.27 -17.09
N PRO A 211 -4.96 14.60 -17.17
CA PRO A 211 -6.22 15.24 -16.80
C PRO A 211 -7.40 14.85 -17.70
N LYS A 212 -7.21 13.96 -18.67
CA LYS A 212 -8.23 13.43 -19.58
C LYS A 212 -8.78 12.06 -19.18
N GLU A 213 -8.21 11.39 -18.17
CA GLU A 213 -8.80 10.23 -17.49
C GLU A 213 -9.50 10.69 -16.19
#